data_93a94be3703c37fc0b28444cafcd4f21
#
_entry.id   93a94be3703c37fc0b28444cafcd4f21
#
_cell.length_a   1.000
_cell.length_b   1.000
_cell.length_c   1.000
_cell.angle_alpha   90.00
_cell.angle_beta   90.00
_cell.angle_gamma   90.00
#
_symmetry.space_group_name_H-M   'P 1'
#
loop_
_entity.id
_entity.type
_entity.pdbx_description
1 polymer ?
#
loop_
_entity_poly.entity_id
_entity_poly.type
_entity_poly.pdbx_seq_one_letter_code
_entity_poly.pdbx_strand_id
1 'polypeptide(L)'
;MDLEIIKIASNTVNNKNLNNCTHTVKHKNPLCGDEMEINLTVKNNKIQDFGYQCKSCIYCQASASLLSRKSINQTLTKLNELVEFSISFYENKEQTFSKEWTSFNKLFKQKNIARKECLLLPFRALAKIFKKINE
;
A
#
# COMPACT_ATOMS: atom_id res chain seq x y z
N MET A 1 6.20 -13.76 16.17
CA MET A 1 6.08 -12.76 15.11
C MET A 1 6.31 -13.40 13.73
N ASP A 2 5.63 -12.93 12.72
CA ASP A 2 5.71 -13.50 11.38
C ASP A 2 7.02 -13.08 10.70
N LEU A 3 7.88 -14.06 10.41
CA LEU A 3 9.17 -13.79 9.77
C LEU A 3 9.02 -13.25 8.34
N GLU A 4 7.95 -13.62 7.63
CA GLU A 4 7.68 -13.08 6.31
C GLU A 4 7.40 -11.58 6.36
N ILE A 5 6.66 -11.13 7.37
CA ILE A 5 6.37 -9.70 7.57
C ILE A 5 7.68 -8.94 7.79
N ILE A 6 8.55 -9.45 8.67
CA ILE A 6 9.85 -8.82 8.95
C ILE A 6 10.68 -8.73 7.68
N LYS A 7 10.73 -9.82 6.91
CA LYS A 7 11.51 -9.87 5.68
C LYS A 7 11.02 -8.85 4.65
N ILE A 8 9.71 -8.76 4.45
CA ILE A 8 9.13 -7.80 3.52
C ILE A 8 9.41 -6.37 3.99
N ALA A 9 9.22 -6.09 5.28
CA ALA A 9 9.44 -4.76 5.85
C ALA A 9 10.92 -4.32 5.77
N SER A 10 11.84 -5.27 5.73
CA SER A 10 13.28 -4.96 5.69
C SER A 10 13.73 -4.37 4.35
N ASN A 11 12.93 -4.50 3.30
CA ASN A 11 13.23 -3.86 2.02
C ASN A 11 12.72 -2.44 2.05
N THR A 12 13.64 -1.48 2.22
CA THR A 12 13.31 -0.06 2.37
C THR A 12 13.67 0.76 1.14
N VAL A 13 13.78 0.13 -0.01
CA VAL A 13 14.25 0.79 -1.24
C VAL A 13 13.40 2.00 -1.61
N ASN A 14 12.10 1.97 -1.34
CA ASN A 14 11.18 3.07 -1.66
C ASN A 14 10.77 3.89 -0.43
N ASN A 15 11.41 3.66 0.73
CA ASN A 15 11.20 4.48 1.92
C ASN A 15 12.02 5.77 1.76
N LYS A 16 11.47 6.69 0.99
CA LYS A 16 12.16 7.91 0.59
C LYS A 16 11.16 8.98 0.20
N ASN A 17 11.59 10.23 0.20
CA ASN A 17 10.83 11.33 -0.42
C ASN A 17 11.23 11.47 -1.88
N LEU A 18 10.23 11.71 -2.73
CA LEU A 18 10.48 12.03 -4.13
C LEU A 18 10.54 13.55 -4.28
N ASN A 19 11.55 14.07 -4.99
CA ASN A 19 11.71 15.51 -5.16
C ASN A 19 10.75 16.03 -6.20
N ASN A 20 10.39 15.58 -7.21
CA ASN A 20 9.51 16.14 -8.25
C ASN A 20 8.29 15.25 -8.49
N CYS A 21 7.59 14.88 -7.41
CA CYS A 21 6.42 14.04 -7.52
C CYS A 21 5.21 14.81 -8.08
N THR A 22 4.32 14.09 -8.74
CA THR A 22 3.09 14.66 -9.28
C THR A 22 1.94 14.64 -8.28
N HIS A 23 1.98 13.70 -7.33
CA HIS A 23 0.90 13.51 -6.35
C HIS A 23 1.49 13.19 -4.99
N THR A 24 0.92 13.80 -3.94
CA THR A 24 1.30 13.55 -2.56
C THR A 24 0.05 13.42 -1.71
N VAL A 25 0.08 12.51 -0.75
CA VAL A 25 -1.01 12.34 0.22
C VAL A 25 -0.43 12.00 1.58
N LYS A 26 -1.10 12.51 2.61
CA LYS A 26 -0.86 12.10 3.99
C LYS A 26 -2.13 11.45 4.51
N HIS A 27 -1.99 10.36 5.20
CA HIS A 27 -3.12 9.66 5.81
C HIS A 27 -2.75 9.19 7.20
N LYS A 28 -3.64 9.45 8.14
CA LYS A 28 -3.48 9.06 9.53
C LYS A 28 -4.63 8.16 9.94
N ASN A 29 -4.30 7.05 10.59
CA ASN A 29 -5.33 6.20 11.18
C ASN A 29 -5.78 6.86 12.49
N PRO A 30 -7.06 7.27 12.60
CA PRO A 30 -7.53 7.98 13.79
C PRO A 30 -7.57 7.10 15.04
N LEU A 31 -7.58 5.78 14.90
CA LEU A 31 -7.67 4.86 16.04
C LEU A 31 -6.32 4.62 16.70
N CYS A 32 -5.26 4.41 15.93
CA CYS A 32 -3.94 4.08 16.47
C CYS A 32 -2.91 5.18 16.30
N GLY A 33 -3.21 6.22 15.53
CA GLY A 33 -2.29 7.33 15.31
C GLY A 33 -1.18 7.06 14.30
N ASP A 34 -1.15 5.89 13.68
CA ASP A 34 -0.18 5.59 12.62
C ASP A 34 -0.36 6.56 11.46
N GLU A 35 0.76 7.03 10.91
CA GLU A 35 0.75 8.00 9.81
C GLU A 35 1.54 7.50 8.63
N MET A 36 1.11 7.88 7.45
CA MET A 36 1.79 7.56 6.20
C MET A 36 1.73 8.73 5.24
N GLU A 37 2.85 8.98 4.57
CA GLU A 37 2.91 9.89 3.44
C GLU A 37 3.31 9.09 2.21
N ILE A 38 2.60 9.31 1.11
CA ILE A 38 2.93 8.69 -0.19
C ILE A 38 3.18 9.80 -1.19
N ASN A 39 4.29 9.67 -1.93
CA ASN A 39 4.61 10.52 -3.07
C ASN A 39 4.61 9.66 -4.33
N LEU A 40 3.88 10.07 -5.35
CA LEU A 40 3.86 9.37 -6.63
C LEU A 40 4.35 10.28 -7.74
N THR A 41 5.06 9.71 -8.69
CA THR A 41 5.28 10.31 -9.98
C THR A 41 4.47 9.52 -11.00
N VAL A 42 3.44 10.16 -11.56
CA VAL A 42 2.56 9.54 -12.57
C VAL A 42 2.90 10.13 -13.93
N LYS A 43 3.14 9.27 -14.90
CA LYS A 43 3.44 9.67 -16.27
C LYS A 43 2.80 8.68 -17.23
N ASN A 44 2.09 9.21 -18.23
CA ASN A 44 1.41 8.39 -19.24
C ASN A 44 0.45 7.36 -18.62
N ASN A 45 -0.27 7.77 -17.58
CA ASN A 45 -1.26 6.95 -16.88
C ASN A 45 -0.64 5.74 -16.16
N LYS A 46 0.65 5.80 -15.88
CA LYS A 46 1.39 4.75 -15.14
C LYS A 46 2.15 5.35 -13.98
N ILE A 47 2.40 4.53 -12.97
CA ILE A 47 3.25 4.90 -11.84
C ILE A 47 4.71 4.80 -12.28
N GLN A 48 5.36 5.94 -12.40
CA GLN A 48 6.78 5.98 -12.76
C GLN A 48 7.66 5.79 -11.53
N ASP A 49 7.27 6.37 -10.40
CA ASP A 49 8.02 6.23 -9.15
C ASP A 49 7.07 6.31 -7.96
N PHE A 50 7.50 5.74 -6.84
CA PHE A 50 6.70 5.64 -5.62
C PHE A 50 7.64 5.81 -4.43
N GLY A 51 7.42 6.84 -3.64
CA GLY A 51 8.12 7.03 -2.38
C GLY A 51 7.12 7.03 -1.24
N TYR A 52 7.55 6.59 -0.08
CA TYR A 52 6.71 6.62 1.11
C TYR A 52 7.52 6.89 2.35
N GLN A 53 6.83 7.43 3.36
CA GLN A 53 7.34 7.51 4.73
C GLN A 53 6.22 7.12 5.66
N CYS A 54 6.49 6.25 6.62
CA CYS A 54 5.48 5.85 7.58
C CYS A 54 6.03 5.86 9.00
N LYS A 55 5.22 6.37 9.92
CA LYS A 55 5.45 6.29 11.37
C LYS A 55 4.43 5.29 11.89
N SER A 56 4.80 4.01 11.90
CA SER A 56 3.83 2.95 12.11
C SER A 56 4.50 1.64 12.51
N CYS A 57 3.68 0.64 12.78
CA CYS A 57 4.15 -0.69 13.14
C CYS A 57 4.72 -1.42 11.92
N ILE A 58 5.38 -2.54 12.20
CA ILE A 58 6.05 -3.34 11.17
C ILE A 58 5.09 -3.86 10.09
N TYR A 59 3.83 -4.12 10.43
CA TYR A 59 2.84 -4.57 9.44
C TYR A 59 2.56 -3.48 8.40
N CYS A 60 2.45 -2.24 8.83
CA CYS A 60 2.29 -1.12 7.92
C CYS A 60 3.53 -0.92 7.06
N GLN A 61 4.72 -1.03 7.66
CA GLN A 61 5.97 -0.92 6.93
C GLN A 61 6.10 -2.00 5.86
N ALA A 62 5.74 -3.24 6.17
CA ALA A 62 5.76 -4.34 5.21
C ALA A 62 4.78 -4.08 4.06
N SER A 63 3.57 -3.66 4.39
CA SER A 63 2.55 -3.37 3.39
C SER A 63 3.00 -2.24 2.46
N ALA A 64 3.53 -1.15 3.01
CA ALA A 64 4.02 -0.02 2.22
C ALA A 64 5.18 -0.43 1.31
N SER A 65 6.11 -1.22 1.84
CA SER A 65 7.25 -1.70 1.06
C SER A 65 6.78 -2.51 -0.15
N LEU A 66 5.92 -3.50 0.08
CA LEU A 66 5.44 -4.37 -1.00
C LEU A 66 4.60 -3.59 -2.01
N LEU A 67 3.66 -2.76 -1.52
CA LEU A 67 2.81 -1.95 -2.39
C LEU A 67 3.64 -1.05 -3.28
N SER A 68 4.65 -0.37 -2.73
CA SER A 68 5.49 0.54 -3.50
C SER A 68 6.23 -0.19 -4.63
N ARG A 69 6.79 -1.35 -4.32
CA ARG A 69 7.55 -2.13 -5.32
C ARG A 69 6.66 -2.68 -6.41
N LYS A 70 5.45 -3.12 -6.07
CA LYS A 70 4.52 -3.70 -7.04
C LYS A 70 3.76 -2.66 -7.84
N SER A 71 3.72 -1.41 -7.38
CA SER A 71 3.01 -0.34 -8.07
C SER A 71 3.79 0.26 -9.23
N ILE A 72 5.12 0.26 -9.16
CA ILE A 72 5.95 0.88 -10.19
C ILE A 72 5.72 0.17 -11.53
N ASN A 73 5.49 0.97 -12.58
CA ASN A 73 5.16 0.55 -13.94
C ASN A 73 3.74 0.02 -14.14
N GLN A 74 2.90 0.07 -13.11
CA GLN A 74 1.50 -0.32 -13.25
C GLN A 74 0.66 0.85 -13.72
N THR A 75 -0.40 0.55 -14.47
CA THR A 75 -1.38 1.57 -14.86
C THR A 75 -2.19 1.98 -13.63
N LEU A 76 -2.72 3.20 -13.67
CA LEU A 76 -3.60 3.69 -12.60
C LEU A 76 -4.84 2.80 -12.44
N THR A 77 -5.39 2.28 -13.55
CA THR A 77 -6.57 1.43 -13.53
C THR A 77 -6.29 0.12 -12.77
N LYS A 78 -5.20 -0.56 -13.12
CA LYS A 78 -4.84 -1.81 -12.43
C LYS A 78 -4.53 -1.59 -10.96
N LEU A 79 -3.83 -0.52 -10.66
CA LEU A 79 -3.48 -0.23 -9.28
C LEU A 79 -4.73 0.11 -8.46
N ASN A 80 -5.68 0.84 -9.04
CA ASN A 80 -6.94 1.14 -8.37
C ASN A 80 -7.74 -0.13 -8.07
N GLU A 81 -7.76 -1.08 -9.01
CA GLU A 81 -8.41 -2.38 -8.79
C GLU A 81 -7.78 -3.13 -7.62
N LEU A 82 -6.44 -3.13 -7.54
CA LEU A 82 -5.74 -3.73 -6.41
C LEU A 82 -6.10 -3.05 -5.10
N VAL A 83 -6.15 -1.72 -5.09
CA VAL A 83 -6.49 -0.96 -3.88
C VAL A 83 -7.90 -1.30 -3.40
N GLU A 84 -8.88 -1.30 -4.31
CA GLU A 84 -10.27 -1.62 -3.95
C GLU A 84 -10.40 -3.05 -3.43
N PHE A 85 -9.77 -4.01 -4.10
CA PHE A 85 -9.77 -5.40 -3.66
C PHE A 85 -9.16 -5.54 -2.26
N SER A 86 -8.01 -4.89 -2.03
CA SER A 86 -7.29 -4.98 -0.77
C SER A 86 -8.09 -4.40 0.38
N ILE A 87 -8.73 -3.25 0.19
CA ILE A 87 -9.52 -2.59 1.23
C ILE A 87 -10.68 -3.48 1.68
N SER A 88 -11.28 -4.23 0.77
CA SER A 88 -12.40 -5.13 1.10
C SER A 88 -11.96 -6.56 1.42
N PHE A 89 -10.67 -6.85 1.45
CA PHE A 89 -10.18 -8.22 1.55
C PHE A 89 -10.77 -8.99 2.74
N TYR A 90 -10.74 -8.40 3.93
CA TYR A 90 -11.21 -9.09 5.14
C TYR A 90 -12.72 -9.05 5.34
N GLU A 91 -13.45 -8.33 4.49
CA GLU A 91 -14.90 -8.28 4.56
C GLU A 91 -15.55 -9.54 3.98
N ASN A 92 -14.86 -10.22 3.07
CA ASN A 92 -15.34 -11.41 2.41
C ASN A 92 -14.48 -12.61 2.77
N LYS A 93 -15.12 -13.75 3.02
CA LYS A 93 -14.38 -14.99 3.32
C LYS A 93 -13.80 -15.58 2.04
N GLU A 94 -12.67 -16.27 2.18
CA GLU A 94 -12.05 -17.06 1.13
C GLU A 94 -11.56 -16.27 -0.08
N GLN A 95 -11.19 -15.00 0.11
CA GLN A 95 -10.58 -14.25 -0.97
C GLN A 95 -9.08 -14.53 -1.05
N THR A 96 -8.58 -14.56 -2.28
CA THR A 96 -7.15 -14.60 -2.55
C THR A 96 -6.85 -13.58 -3.64
N PHE A 97 -5.63 -13.03 -3.60
CA PHE A 97 -5.20 -12.12 -4.64
C PHE A 97 -5.05 -12.85 -5.97
N SER A 98 -5.34 -12.16 -7.07
CA SER A 98 -5.18 -12.70 -8.40
C SER A 98 -3.72 -13.00 -8.70
N LYS A 99 -3.47 -13.69 -9.81
CA LYS A 99 -2.14 -14.15 -10.19
C LYS A 99 -1.09 -13.04 -10.19
N GLU A 100 -1.46 -11.84 -10.63
CA GLU A 100 -0.55 -10.69 -10.68
C GLU A 100 -0.12 -10.20 -9.29
N TRP A 101 -0.94 -10.44 -8.29
CA TRP A 101 -0.79 -9.85 -6.96
C TRP A 101 -0.60 -10.90 -5.86
N THR A 102 -0.18 -12.12 -6.22
CA THR A 102 -0.08 -13.22 -5.26
C THR A 102 0.87 -12.95 -4.11
N SER A 103 1.87 -12.09 -4.30
CA SER A 103 2.79 -11.73 -3.22
C SER A 103 2.07 -11.07 -2.03
N PHE A 104 0.92 -10.42 -2.27
CA PHE A 104 0.15 -9.82 -1.19
C PHE A 104 -0.53 -10.85 -0.29
N ASN A 105 -0.66 -12.10 -0.74
CA ASN A 105 -1.16 -13.19 0.11
C ASN A 105 -0.26 -13.42 1.33
N LYS A 106 1.01 -13.01 1.26
CA LYS A 106 1.94 -13.10 2.39
C LYS A 106 1.60 -12.12 3.51
N LEU A 107 0.93 -11.03 3.17
CA LEU A 107 0.51 -9.98 4.12
C LEU A 107 -0.90 -10.23 4.64
N PHE A 108 -1.83 -10.47 3.71
CA PHE A 108 -3.27 -10.55 4.00
C PHE A 108 -3.67 -11.97 4.34
N LYS A 109 -3.18 -12.46 5.48
CA LYS A 109 -3.52 -13.77 6.01
C LYS A 109 -4.57 -13.62 7.10
N GLN A 110 -5.39 -14.66 7.32
CA GLN A 110 -6.39 -14.64 8.38
C GLN A 110 -5.76 -14.41 9.76
N LYS A 111 -4.58 -14.94 9.99
CA LYS A 111 -3.89 -14.72 11.27
C LYS A 111 -3.49 -13.25 11.50
N ASN A 112 -3.48 -12.44 10.43
CA ASN A 112 -3.12 -11.03 10.51
C ASN A 112 -4.34 -10.11 10.59
N ILE A 113 -5.55 -10.66 10.75
CA ILE A 113 -6.78 -9.86 10.73
C ILE A 113 -6.80 -8.79 11.83
N ALA A 114 -6.18 -9.06 12.98
CA ALA A 114 -6.09 -8.07 14.06
C ALA A 114 -5.24 -6.86 13.68
N ARG A 115 -4.42 -6.98 12.63
CA ARG A 115 -3.56 -5.92 12.11
C ARG A 115 -4.06 -5.37 10.78
N LYS A 116 -5.32 -5.64 10.43
CA LYS A 116 -5.85 -5.23 9.13
C LYS A 116 -5.72 -3.73 8.87
N GLU A 117 -5.95 -2.89 9.88
CA GLU A 117 -5.85 -1.44 9.67
C GLU A 117 -4.42 -0.98 9.42
N CYS A 118 -3.44 -1.65 10.03
CA CYS A 118 -2.03 -1.39 9.74
C CYS A 118 -1.70 -1.80 8.29
N LEU A 119 -2.16 -2.97 7.86
CA LEU A 119 -1.93 -3.46 6.51
C LEU A 119 -2.60 -2.56 5.47
N LEU A 120 -3.77 -2.02 5.79
CA LEU A 120 -4.58 -1.22 4.86
C LEU A 120 -4.15 0.24 4.79
N LEU A 121 -3.35 0.72 5.74
CA LEU A 121 -3.01 2.14 5.80
C LEU A 121 -2.45 2.67 4.47
N PRO A 122 -1.43 2.02 3.84
CA PRO A 122 -0.94 2.52 2.55
C PRO A 122 -1.98 2.42 1.43
N PHE A 123 -2.84 1.41 1.45
CA PHE A 123 -3.92 1.29 0.46
C PHE A 123 -4.95 2.41 0.61
N ARG A 124 -5.30 2.78 1.84
CA ARG A 124 -6.22 3.88 2.09
C ARG A 124 -5.61 5.22 1.68
N ALA A 125 -4.31 5.39 1.91
CA ALA A 125 -3.60 6.59 1.44
C ALA A 125 -3.64 6.68 -0.08
N LEU A 126 -3.38 5.57 -0.77
CA LEU A 126 -3.44 5.50 -2.24
C LEU A 126 -4.85 5.79 -2.75
N ALA A 127 -5.87 5.26 -2.08
CA ALA A 127 -7.25 5.51 -2.46
C ALA A 127 -7.59 7.01 -2.46
N LYS A 128 -7.02 7.77 -1.53
CA LYS A 128 -7.20 9.23 -1.50
C LYS A 128 -6.61 9.89 -2.75
N ILE A 129 -5.46 9.42 -3.22
CA ILE A 129 -4.85 9.94 -4.43
C ILE A 129 -5.75 9.66 -5.64
N PHE A 130 -6.25 8.43 -5.76
CA PHE A 130 -7.14 8.08 -6.88
C PHE A 130 -8.43 8.88 -6.86
N LYS A 131 -8.97 9.15 -5.69
CA LYS A 131 -10.16 9.98 -5.57
C LYS A 131 -9.91 11.39 -6.11
N LYS A 132 -8.76 11.97 -5.81
CA LYS A 132 -8.38 13.29 -6.34
C LYS A 132 -8.19 13.28 -7.85
N ILE A 133 -7.59 12.24 -8.40
CA ILE A 133 -7.38 12.11 -9.84
C ILE A 133 -8.70 12.05 -10.58
N ASN A 134 -9.72 11.41 -10.01
CA ASN A 134 -11.02 11.19 -10.63
C ASN A 134 -12.03 12.32 -10.37
N GLU A 135 -11.63 13.36 -9.65
CA GLU A 135 -12.48 14.53 -9.43
C GLU A 135 -12.57 15.43 -10.68
#